data_8edd1860093c6a2eabc40deff2e2fc4a
#
_entry.id   8edd1860093c6a2eabc40deff2e2fc4a
#
_cell.length_a   1.000
_cell.length_b   1.000
_cell.length_c   1.000
_cell.angle_alpha   90.00
_cell.angle_beta   90.00
_cell.angle_gamma   90.00
#
_symmetry.space_group_name_H-M   'P 1'
#
loop_
_entity.id
_entity.type
_entity.pdbx_description
1 polymer ?
#
loop_
_entity_poly.entity_id
_entity_poly.type
_entity_poly.pdbx_seq_one_letter_code
_entity_poly.pdbx_strand_id
1 'polypeptide(L)'
;MEFKDVYLAGRRLQGLVRRTPLEYSPFFSEVCGGEVYLKLENLQLTGAYKVRGALNKMLQLSEEERGRGVVTASSGNHAQGVGYAARMLGVRATVVVPRNTPRTKIEAIRRYGVDLIVHGEIYDEAELKARELERELSKVYISPYNDYDLSLIHI
;
A
#
# COMPACT_ATOMS: atom_id res chain seq x y z
N MET A 1 15.45 -5.71 10.56
CA MET A 1 14.17 -5.19 11.10
C MET A 1 14.17 -5.51 12.58
N GLU A 2 14.09 -4.46 13.40
CA GLU A 2 14.12 -4.60 14.85
C GLU A 2 12.72 -4.32 15.45
N PHE A 3 12.45 -4.83 16.64
CA PHE A 3 11.19 -4.56 17.35
C PHE A 3 10.90 -3.05 17.49
N LYS A 4 11.94 -2.25 17.75
CA LYS A 4 11.85 -0.79 17.82
C LYS A 4 11.23 -0.17 16.56
N ASP A 5 11.59 -0.65 15.38
CA ASP A 5 11.11 -0.11 14.10
C ASP A 5 9.62 -0.40 13.92
N VAL A 6 9.20 -1.63 14.26
CA VAL A 6 7.78 -2.05 14.23
C VAL A 6 6.96 -1.23 15.24
N TYR A 7 7.48 -1.04 16.46
CA TYR A 7 6.84 -0.23 17.48
C TYR A 7 6.64 1.22 17.03
N LEU A 8 7.67 1.84 16.45
CA LEU A 8 7.60 3.20 15.93
C LEU A 8 6.63 3.33 14.76
N ALA A 9 6.58 2.35 13.86
CA ALA A 9 5.59 2.28 12.78
C ALA A 9 4.16 2.20 13.35
N GLY A 10 3.93 1.36 14.35
CA GLY A 10 2.64 1.27 15.04
C GLY A 10 2.23 2.60 15.69
N ARG A 11 3.17 3.33 16.30
CA ARG A 11 2.92 4.66 16.86
C ARG A 11 2.53 5.68 15.80
N ARG A 12 3.23 5.70 14.63
CA ARG A 12 2.89 6.60 13.51
C ARG A 12 1.49 6.34 12.96
N LEU A 13 1.05 5.08 12.95
CA LEU A 13 -0.24 4.67 12.39
C LEU A 13 -1.41 4.80 13.38
N GLN A 14 -1.14 5.13 14.64
CA GLN A 14 -2.17 5.21 15.68
C GLN A 14 -3.24 6.25 15.32
N GLY A 15 -4.50 5.81 15.27
CA GLY A 15 -5.65 6.63 14.88
C GLY A 15 -5.83 6.83 13.37
N LEU A 16 -4.86 6.44 12.54
CA LEU A 16 -4.92 6.57 11.07
C LEU A 16 -5.42 5.31 10.38
N VAL A 17 -5.32 4.17 11.03
CA VAL A 17 -5.78 2.87 10.52
C VAL A 17 -6.66 2.18 11.56
N ARG A 18 -7.48 1.23 11.10
CA ARG A 18 -8.31 0.43 12.02
C ARG A 18 -7.44 -0.53 12.82
N ARG A 19 -7.74 -0.66 14.11
CA ARG A 19 -7.27 -1.79 14.91
C ARG A 19 -8.19 -2.98 14.62
N THR A 20 -7.78 -3.80 13.67
CA THR A 20 -8.57 -4.97 13.27
C THR A 20 -8.54 -6.06 14.33
N PRO A 21 -9.61 -6.87 14.46
CA PRO A 21 -9.65 -7.98 15.40
C PRO A 21 -8.57 -9.02 15.14
N LEU A 22 -8.19 -9.73 16.19
CA LEU A 22 -7.42 -10.97 16.16
C LEU A 22 -8.33 -12.05 16.76
N GLU A 23 -8.92 -12.90 15.90
CA GLU A 23 -9.96 -13.85 16.25
C GLU A 23 -9.41 -15.27 16.28
N TYR A 24 -9.70 -16.01 17.35
CA TYR A 24 -9.41 -17.44 17.41
C TYR A 24 -10.29 -18.20 16.42
N SER A 25 -9.69 -19.10 15.66
CA SER A 25 -10.40 -19.91 14.67
C SER A 25 -10.43 -21.39 15.09
N PRO A 26 -11.55 -21.89 15.66
CA PRO A 26 -11.66 -23.30 16.02
C PRO A 26 -11.44 -24.24 14.82
N PHE A 27 -12.01 -23.89 13.69
CA PHE A 27 -11.89 -24.69 12.45
C PHE A 27 -10.44 -24.86 12.00
N PHE A 28 -9.69 -23.75 11.87
CA PHE A 28 -8.28 -23.84 11.45
C PHE A 28 -7.40 -24.43 12.53
N SER A 29 -7.73 -24.24 13.81
CA SER A 29 -7.00 -24.85 14.92
C SER A 29 -7.12 -26.36 14.92
N GLU A 30 -8.29 -26.91 14.63
CA GLU A 30 -8.53 -28.35 14.48
C GLU A 30 -7.76 -28.89 13.28
N VAL A 31 -7.85 -28.25 12.10
CA VAL A 31 -7.16 -28.67 10.87
C VAL A 31 -5.64 -28.66 11.04
N CYS A 32 -5.09 -27.65 11.71
CA CYS A 32 -3.64 -27.47 11.88
C CYS A 32 -3.06 -28.21 13.10
N GLY A 33 -3.88 -28.70 14.01
CA GLY A 33 -3.45 -29.34 15.25
C GLY A 33 -2.78 -28.36 16.24
N GLY A 34 -3.16 -27.09 16.24
CA GLY A 34 -2.60 -26.03 17.08
C GLY A 34 -3.49 -24.80 17.15
N GLU A 35 -3.16 -23.84 18.00
CA GLU A 35 -3.95 -22.60 18.11
C GLU A 35 -3.73 -21.68 16.92
N VAL A 36 -4.80 -21.39 16.16
CA VAL A 36 -4.80 -20.50 15.01
C VAL A 36 -5.66 -19.29 15.28
N TYR A 37 -5.07 -18.11 15.06
CA TYR A 37 -5.74 -16.81 15.18
C TYR A 37 -5.73 -16.09 13.84
N LEU A 38 -6.84 -15.49 13.46
CA LEU A 38 -7.02 -14.74 12.22
C LEU A 38 -6.94 -13.25 12.51
N LYS A 39 -5.94 -12.58 11.94
CA LYS A 39 -5.85 -11.11 11.92
C LYS A 39 -6.69 -10.59 10.76
N LEU A 40 -7.87 -10.03 11.06
CA LEU A 40 -8.91 -9.71 10.06
C LEU A 40 -8.61 -8.42 9.30
N GLU A 41 -7.54 -8.38 8.50
CA GLU A 41 -7.17 -7.21 7.68
C GLU A 41 -8.08 -6.97 6.45
N ASN A 42 -8.99 -7.88 6.14
CA ASN A 42 -10.12 -7.63 5.24
C ASN A 42 -11.09 -6.57 5.79
N LEU A 43 -11.07 -6.32 7.10
CA LEU A 43 -11.85 -5.26 7.74
C LEU A 43 -11.11 -3.91 7.75
N GLN A 44 -9.92 -3.80 7.18
CA GLN A 44 -9.15 -2.56 7.10
C GLN A 44 -9.79 -1.56 6.13
N LEU A 45 -9.39 -0.29 6.20
CA LEU A 45 -9.96 0.85 5.45
C LEU A 45 -10.04 0.61 3.93
N THR A 46 -9.04 -0.08 3.37
CA THR A 46 -9.00 -0.44 1.94
C THR A 46 -9.35 -1.91 1.69
N GLY A 47 -9.91 -2.61 2.68
CA GLY A 47 -10.19 -4.05 2.61
C GLY A 47 -8.94 -4.94 2.60
N ALA A 48 -7.77 -4.40 2.91
CA ALA A 48 -6.50 -5.13 2.96
C ALA A 48 -5.45 -4.41 3.81
N TYR A 49 -4.45 -5.14 4.28
CA TYR A 49 -3.36 -4.64 5.14
C TYR A 49 -2.44 -3.61 4.47
N LYS A 50 -2.37 -3.57 3.13
CA LYS A 50 -1.43 -2.71 2.37
C LYS A 50 -1.52 -1.22 2.70
N VAL A 51 -2.65 -0.73 3.17
CA VAL A 51 -2.81 0.66 3.61
C VAL A 51 -1.88 1.02 4.77
N ARG A 52 -1.56 0.08 5.66
CA ARG A 52 -0.63 0.28 6.78
C ARG A 52 0.76 0.67 6.27
N GLY A 53 1.33 -0.13 5.36
CA GLY A 53 2.64 0.12 4.80
C GLY A 53 2.70 1.40 3.97
N ALA A 54 1.72 1.63 3.14
CA ALA A 54 1.64 2.84 2.34
C ALA A 54 1.60 4.09 3.22
N LEU A 55 0.77 4.13 4.26
CA LEU A 55 0.73 5.22 5.22
C LEU A 55 2.04 5.37 5.99
N ASN A 56 2.60 4.27 6.53
CA ASN A 56 3.85 4.33 7.29
C ASN A 56 5.00 4.89 6.45
N LYS A 57 5.12 4.49 5.19
CA LYS A 57 6.12 5.03 4.25
C LYS A 57 5.87 6.50 3.97
N MET A 58 4.66 6.87 3.59
CA MET A 58 4.34 8.22 3.16
C MET A 58 4.36 9.25 4.31
N LEU A 59 4.12 8.84 5.55
CA LEU A 59 4.26 9.68 6.73
C LEU A 59 5.71 10.10 7.00
N GLN A 60 6.68 9.36 6.49
CA GLN A 60 8.11 9.61 6.67
C GLN A 60 8.73 10.43 5.52
N LEU A 61 7.97 10.74 4.48
CA LEU A 61 8.42 11.60 3.40
C LEU A 61 8.65 13.03 3.90
N SER A 62 9.74 13.65 3.47
CA SER A 62 10.00 15.06 3.68
C SER A 62 8.96 15.94 2.96
N GLU A 63 8.88 17.21 3.32
CA GLU A 63 7.98 18.17 2.65
C GLU A 63 8.31 18.30 1.15
N GLU A 64 9.59 18.28 0.81
CA GLU A 64 10.05 18.32 -0.59
C GLU A 64 9.58 17.07 -1.36
N GLU A 65 9.75 15.87 -0.79
CA GLU A 65 9.29 14.61 -1.39
C GLU A 65 7.77 14.57 -1.56
N ARG A 66 7.02 15.06 -0.56
CA ARG A 66 5.55 15.20 -0.66
C ARG A 66 5.14 16.17 -1.76
N GLY A 67 5.88 17.29 -1.91
CA GLY A 67 5.65 18.27 -2.96
C GLY A 67 5.85 17.70 -4.36
N ARG A 68 6.84 16.85 -4.58
CA ARG A 68 7.08 16.14 -5.84
C ARG A 68 6.02 15.06 -6.11
N GLY A 69 5.45 14.50 -5.05
CA GLY A 69 4.47 13.43 -5.12
C GLY A 69 5.09 12.05 -5.23
N VAL A 70 4.23 11.04 -5.28
CA VAL A 70 4.64 9.62 -5.29
C VAL A 70 4.19 8.92 -6.56
N VAL A 71 4.85 7.82 -6.88
CA VAL A 71 4.48 6.95 -8.00
C VAL A 71 4.60 5.48 -7.59
N THR A 72 3.73 4.63 -8.11
CA THR A 72 3.79 3.18 -7.91
C THR A 72 3.25 2.44 -9.12
N ALA A 73 3.65 1.17 -9.28
CA ALA A 73 3.03 0.24 -10.21
C ALA A 73 2.29 -0.83 -9.43
N SER A 74 0.97 -0.90 -9.57
CA SER A 74 0.15 -1.95 -8.97
C SER A 74 -1.29 -1.83 -9.45
N SER A 75 -1.93 -2.94 -9.78
CA SER A 75 -3.37 -3.03 -10.07
C SER A 75 -4.23 -3.53 -8.90
N GLY A 76 -3.64 -3.72 -7.71
CA GLY A 76 -4.29 -4.38 -6.59
C GLY A 76 -4.34 -3.53 -5.30
N ASN A 77 -4.27 -4.23 -4.18
CA ASN A 77 -4.39 -3.65 -2.84
C ASN A 77 -3.31 -2.61 -2.51
N HIS A 78 -2.11 -2.75 -3.11
CA HIS A 78 -1.05 -1.77 -2.91
C HIS A 78 -1.40 -0.42 -3.55
N ALA A 79 -1.90 -0.42 -4.80
CA ALA A 79 -2.37 0.80 -5.47
C ALA A 79 -3.46 1.52 -4.67
N GLN A 80 -4.42 0.76 -4.12
CA GLN A 80 -5.47 1.32 -3.28
C GLN A 80 -4.92 1.86 -1.96
N GLY A 81 -3.96 1.16 -1.35
CA GLY A 81 -3.27 1.61 -0.14
C GLY A 81 -2.52 2.93 -0.35
N VAL A 82 -1.75 3.03 -1.44
CA VAL A 82 -1.03 4.26 -1.82
C VAL A 82 -2.02 5.39 -2.15
N GLY A 83 -3.08 5.11 -2.91
CA GLY A 83 -4.11 6.09 -3.23
C GLY A 83 -4.82 6.63 -1.99
N TYR A 84 -5.19 5.75 -1.06
CA TYR A 84 -5.79 6.14 0.22
C TYR A 84 -4.83 7.03 1.04
N ALA A 85 -3.57 6.60 1.18
CA ALA A 85 -2.55 7.35 1.92
C ALA A 85 -2.30 8.73 1.30
N ALA A 86 -2.20 8.78 -0.02
CA ALA A 86 -2.01 10.03 -0.78
C ALA A 86 -3.16 11.01 -0.54
N ARG A 87 -4.40 10.54 -0.66
CA ARG A 87 -5.59 11.36 -0.39
C ARG A 87 -5.63 11.86 1.05
N MET A 88 -5.31 11.02 2.05
CA MET A 88 -5.30 11.38 3.46
C MET A 88 -4.25 12.44 3.78
N LEU A 89 -3.07 12.35 3.15
CA LEU A 89 -1.92 13.22 3.41
C LEU A 89 -1.84 14.44 2.48
N GLY A 90 -2.77 14.57 1.52
CA GLY A 90 -2.75 15.65 0.53
C GLY A 90 -1.57 15.56 -0.46
N VAL A 91 -1.04 14.35 -0.69
CA VAL A 91 0.09 14.09 -1.60
C VAL A 91 -0.42 13.65 -2.96
N ARG A 92 0.14 14.17 -4.05
CA ARG A 92 -0.19 13.70 -5.40
C ARG A 92 0.38 12.31 -5.62
N ALA A 93 -0.44 11.38 -6.11
CA ALA A 93 -0.03 10.02 -6.41
C ALA A 93 -0.32 9.65 -7.86
N THR A 94 0.66 9.03 -8.52
CA THR A 94 0.52 8.42 -9.83
C THR A 94 0.55 6.90 -9.68
N VAL A 95 -0.42 6.23 -10.27
CA VAL A 95 -0.49 4.75 -10.27
C VAL A 95 -0.43 4.26 -11.70
N VAL A 96 0.55 3.41 -12.00
CA VAL A 96 0.69 2.78 -13.31
C VAL A 96 0.14 1.35 -13.23
N VAL A 97 -0.73 1.00 -14.18
CA VAL A 97 -1.35 -0.32 -14.28
C VAL A 97 -1.18 -0.88 -15.70
N PRO A 98 -1.03 -2.21 -15.88
CA PRO A 98 -1.03 -2.81 -17.21
C PRO A 98 -2.43 -2.80 -17.85
N ARG A 99 -2.50 -2.92 -19.18
CA ARG A 99 -3.75 -2.88 -19.95
C ARG A 99 -4.74 -3.98 -19.61
N ASN A 100 -4.23 -5.15 -19.20
CA ASN A 100 -5.05 -6.28 -18.79
C ASN A 100 -5.71 -6.11 -17.40
N THR A 101 -5.54 -4.95 -16.74
CA THR A 101 -6.15 -4.68 -15.44
C THR A 101 -7.67 -4.60 -15.56
N PRO A 102 -8.43 -5.40 -14.79
CA PRO A 102 -9.89 -5.37 -14.81
C PRO A 102 -10.45 -3.97 -14.49
N ARG A 103 -11.50 -3.57 -15.21
CA ARG A 103 -12.16 -2.26 -15.05
C ARG A 103 -12.57 -1.98 -13.60
N THR A 104 -13.07 -2.98 -12.88
CA THR A 104 -13.46 -2.86 -11.47
C THR A 104 -12.30 -2.44 -10.57
N LYS A 105 -11.07 -2.94 -10.84
CA LYS A 105 -9.86 -2.54 -10.11
C LYS A 105 -9.43 -1.11 -10.47
N ILE A 106 -9.51 -0.76 -11.75
CA ILE A 106 -9.21 0.61 -12.23
C ILE A 106 -10.14 1.62 -11.52
N GLU A 107 -11.45 1.35 -11.50
CA GLU A 107 -12.43 2.21 -10.84
C GLU A 107 -12.19 2.31 -9.32
N ALA A 108 -11.83 1.19 -8.67
CA ALA A 108 -11.51 1.19 -7.25
C ALA A 108 -10.30 2.07 -6.91
N ILE A 109 -9.27 2.07 -7.77
CA ILE A 109 -8.08 2.92 -7.60
C ILE A 109 -8.43 4.40 -7.87
N ARG A 110 -9.18 4.69 -8.93
CA ARG A 110 -9.59 6.06 -9.30
C ARG A 110 -10.38 6.78 -8.21
N ARG A 111 -11.13 6.05 -7.37
CA ARG A 111 -11.90 6.64 -6.25
C ARG A 111 -11.04 7.40 -5.24
N TYR A 112 -9.74 7.16 -5.23
CA TYR A 112 -8.82 7.87 -4.35
C TYR A 112 -8.26 9.16 -4.95
N GLY A 113 -8.61 9.50 -6.21
CA GLY A 113 -8.18 10.75 -6.85
C GLY A 113 -6.74 10.71 -7.34
N VAL A 114 -6.21 9.53 -7.66
CA VAL A 114 -4.87 9.35 -8.19
C VAL A 114 -4.82 9.61 -9.70
N ASP A 115 -3.65 10.02 -10.19
CA ASP A 115 -3.33 10.04 -11.62
C ASP A 115 -3.08 8.61 -12.08
N LEU A 116 -4.02 8.02 -12.83
CA LEU A 116 -3.92 6.64 -13.27
C LEU A 116 -3.46 6.56 -14.72
N ILE A 117 -2.33 5.87 -14.92
CA ILE A 117 -1.71 5.62 -16.23
C ILE A 117 -1.86 4.14 -16.56
N VAL A 118 -2.41 3.84 -17.74
CA VAL A 118 -2.47 2.48 -18.27
C VAL A 118 -1.31 2.30 -19.24
N HIS A 119 -0.35 1.41 -18.93
CA HIS A 119 0.84 1.19 -19.73
C HIS A 119 1.31 -0.26 -19.70
N GLY A 120 1.70 -0.76 -20.88
CA GLY A 120 2.19 -2.13 -21.05
C GLY A 120 1.09 -3.20 -20.97
N GLU A 121 1.44 -4.42 -21.27
CA GLU A 121 0.55 -5.58 -21.22
C GLU A 121 0.67 -6.34 -19.92
N ILE A 122 1.85 -6.30 -19.28
CA ILE A 122 2.19 -7.02 -18.05
C ILE A 122 2.67 -6.06 -16.96
N TYR A 123 2.75 -6.59 -15.73
CA TYR A 123 3.18 -5.81 -14.55
C TYR A 123 4.57 -5.19 -14.72
N ASP A 124 5.53 -5.93 -15.28
CA ASP A 124 6.93 -5.48 -15.40
C ASP A 124 7.04 -4.23 -16.28
N GLU A 125 6.26 -4.15 -17.35
CA GLU A 125 6.21 -2.97 -18.24
C GLU A 125 5.58 -1.76 -17.52
N ALA A 126 4.55 -2.00 -16.72
CA ALA A 126 3.95 -0.95 -15.90
C ALA A 126 4.94 -0.46 -14.83
N GLU A 127 5.73 -1.36 -14.23
CA GLU A 127 6.77 -1.00 -13.26
C GLU A 127 7.89 -0.20 -13.91
N LEU A 128 8.38 -0.62 -15.09
CA LEU A 128 9.38 0.14 -15.84
C LEU A 128 8.92 1.58 -16.11
N LYS A 129 7.66 1.76 -16.52
CA LYS A 129 7.08 3.09 -16.72
C LYS A 129 6.98 3.89 -15.42
N ALA A 130 6.61 3.26 -14.34
CA ALA A 130 6.59 3.94 -13.04
C ALA A 130 7.99 4.37 -12.59
N ARG A 131 9.03 3.57 -12.86
CA ARG A 131 10.43 3.91 -12.61
C ARG A 131 10.97 5.01 -13.52
N GLU A 132 10.49 5.07 -14.76
CA GLU A 132 10.77 6.20 -15.67
C GLU A 132 10.19 7.51 -15.07
N LEU A 133 8.93 7.51 -14.66
CA LEU A 133 8.28 8.66 -14.04
C LEU A 133 8.92 9.09 -12.70
N GLU A 134 9.42 8.13 -11.92
CA GLU A 134 10.22 8.40 -10.72
C GLU A 134 11.42 9.29 -11.08
N ARG A 135 12.17 8.92 -12.12
CA ARG A 135 13.39 9.63 -12.54
C ARG A 135 13.09 10.97 -13.21
N GLU A 136 12.17 10.99 -14.18
CA GLU A 136 11.84 12.18 -14.96
C GLU A 136 11.19 13.29 -14.15
N LEU A 137 10.31 12.91 -13.20
CA LEU A 137 9.53 13.84 -12.40
C LEU A 137 10.04 13.93 -10.96
N SER A 138 11.15 13.27 -10.64
CA SER A 138 11.73 13.20 -9.28
C SER A 138 10.71 12.78 -8.21
N LYS A 139 9.72 11.97 -8.57
CA LYS A 139 8.72 11.44 -7.65
C LYS A 139 9.32 10.35 -6.77
N VAL A 140 8.73 10.12 -5.60
CA VAL A 140 9.14 9.00 -4.74
C VAL A 140 8.42 7.73 -5.18
N TYR A 141 9.18 6.69 -5.54
CA TYR A 141 8.61 5.39 -5.86
C TYR A 141 8.22 4.63 -4.59
N ILE A 142 6.95 4.28 -4.47
CA ILE A 142 6.45 3.44 -3.38
C ILE A 142 6.39 2.00 -3.87
N SER A 143 7.41 1.19 -3.51
CA SER A 143 7.53 -0.19 -3.97
C SER A 143 6.48 -1.11 -3.33
N PRO A 144 5.78 -1.97 -4.09
CA PRO A 144 4.87 -2.96 -3.53
C PRO A 144 5.56 -4.11 -2.80
N TYR A 145 6.89 -4.30 -2.99
CA TYR A 145 7.63 -5.49 -2.54
C TYR A 145 8.88 -5.17 -1.72
N ASN A 146 9.73 -4.25 -2.20
CA ASN A 146 11.07 -4.00 -1.68
C ASN A 146 11.18 -2.61 -1.05
N ASP A 147 10.46 -2.37 0.05
CA ASP A 147 10.52 -1.15 0.81
C ASP A 147 10.53 -1.50 2.31
N TYR A 148 11.57 -1.06 3.00
CA TYR A 148 11.74 -1.34 4.42
C TYR A 148 10.60 -0.77 5.26
N ASP A 149 10.28 0.51 5.05
CA ASP A 149 9.24 1.20 5.81
C ASP A 149 7.85 0.65 5.54
N LEU A 150 7.61 0.17 4.30
CA LEU A 150 6.37 -0.48 3.93
C LEU A 150 6.23 -1.86 4.58
N SER A 151 7.35 -2.56 4.77
CA SER A 151 7.38 -3.91 5.33
C SER A 151 7.22 -3.96 6.85
N LEU A 152 7.58 -2.88 7.58
CA LEU A 152 7.56 -2.82 9.05
C LEU A 152 6.21 -3.14 9.70
N ILE A 153 5.12 -3.01 8.97
CA ILE A 153 3.77 -3.15 9.49
C ILE A 153 3.12 -4.49 9.12
N HIS A 154 3.88 -5.35 8.46
CA HIS A 154 3.43 -6.70 8.06
C HIS A 154 3.73 -7.77 9.13
N ILE A 155 4.33 -7.36 10.23
CA ILE A 155 4.73 -8.22 11.34
C ILE A 155 3.76 -8.08 12.51
#